data_4f761c99334ef2463790443495aa5e29
#
_entry.id   4f761c99334ef2463790443495aa5e29
#
_cell.length_a   1.000
_cell.length_b   1.000
_cell.length_c   1.000
_cell.angle_alpha   90.00
_cell.angle_beta   90.00
_cell.angle_gamma   90.00
#
_symmetry.space_group_name_H-M   'P 1'
#
loop_
_entity.id
_entity.type
_entity.pdbx_description
1 polymer ?
#
loop_
_entity_poly.entity_id
_entity_poly.type
_entity_poly.pdbx_seq_one_letter_code
_entity_poly.pdbx_strand_id
1 'polypeptide(L)'
;KQIYCFPGNAGTSSIAKNVNIDFSDFEKLKDFIIQNKIDFIIVGPEKPLVDGIVDYLQKFKIKVFGPNKIASQLEGSKIFTKKLCEKYKIPTAKFGIFSNTKKALSFLQNCNFPIVIKADGLAAGKGVYISENYKEASKAVEEIFDGKFGKAENLLIEEFLNGEEMSFFIISDGQSYKMFGTAQDHKRVFEGDQGKNTGGMGAYSPSRLQSDRLNQKIINSIIEPTLKLSLIHI
;
A
#
# COMPACT_ATOMS: atom_id res chain seq x y z
N LYS A 1 -0.42 -29.67 10.42
CA LYS A 1 -1.05 -29.00 9.25
C LYS A 1 0.01 -28.86 8.16
N GLN A 2 -0.35 -29.10 6.91
CA GLN A 2 0.55 -28.89 5.77
C GLN A 2 0.46 -27.41 5.35
N ILE A 3 1.61 -26.74 5.20
CA ILE A 3 1.71 -25.37 4.70
C ILE A 3 2.37 -25.41 3.32
N TYR A 4 1.86 -24.62 2.39
CA TYR A 4 2.42 -24.38 1.07
C TYR A 4 2.74 -22.91 0.88
N CYS A 5 3.84 -22.59 0.22
CA CYS A 5 4.22 -21.21 -0.14
C CYS A 5 4.40 -21.09 -1.66
N PHE A 6 3.85 -20.04 -2.25
CA PHE A 6 3.90 -19.75 -3.69
C PHE A 6 4.58 -18.40 -3.95
N PRO A 7 5.75 -18.37 -4.56
CA PRO A 7 6.62 -19.52 -4.89
C PRO A 7 7.40 -20.05 -3.68
N GLY A 8 7.42 -19.30 -2.56
CA GLY A 8 8.27 -19.55 -1.41
C GLY A 8 9.71 -19.05 -1.62
N ASN A 9 10.55 -19.28 -0.63
CA ASN A 9 11.98 -18.92 -0.64
C ASN A 9 12.79 -19.90 0.25
N ALA A 10 14.09 -19.66 0.40
CA ALA A 10 14.95 -20.49 1.23
C ALA A 10 14.50 -20.55 2.71
N GLY A 11 14.00 -19.43 3.26
CA GLY A 11 13.49 -19.40 4.64
C GLY A 11 12.21 -20.19 4.82
N THR A 12 11.27 -20.11 3.88
CA THR A 12 10.00 -20.85 3.96
C THR A 12 10.17 -22.35 3.73
N SER A 13 11.25 -22.79 3.06
CA SER A 13 11.49 -24.21 2.81
C SER A 13 11.69 -25.05 4.07
N SER A 14 12.07 -24.42 5.20
CA SER A 14 12.25 -25.09 6.49
C SER A 14 10.94 -25.40 7.22
N ILE A 15 9.86 -24.67 6.91
CA ILE A 15 8.57 -24.74 7.63
C ILE A 15 7.37 -25.01 6.72
N ALA A 16 7.55 -24.94 5.40
CA ALA A 16 6.49 -25.09 4.42
C ALA A 16 7.01 -25.79 3.15
N LYS A 17 6.10 -26.28 2.34
CA LYS A 17 6.42 -26.80 1.00
C LYS A 17 6.36 -25.65 -0.02
N ASN A 18 7.52 -25.29 -0.54
CA ASN A 18 7.58 -24.29 -1.62
C ASN A 18 7.08 -24.90 -2.93
N VAL A 19 6.24 -24.15 -3.65
CA VAL A 19 5.64 -24.61 -4.91
C VAL A 19 5.92 -23.54 -5.95
N ASN A 20 6.66 -23.93 -6.99
CA ASN A 20 7.05 -23.03 -8.06
C ASN A 20 5.89 -22.84 -9.07
N ILE A 21 4.87 -22.12 -8.62
CA ILE A 21 3.78 -21.63 -9.46
C ILE A 21 3.83 -20.10 -9.43
N ASP A 22 3.78 -19.49 -10.61
CA ASP A 22 3.61 -18.04 -10.71
C ASP A 22 2.23 -17.66 -10.17
N PHE A 23 2.22 -16.80 -9.13
CA PHE A 23 0.98 -16.34 -8.50
C PHE A 23 0.11 -15.46 -9.42
N SER A 24 0.61 -15.06 -10.59
CA SER A 24 -0.18 -14.41 -11.66
C SER A 24 -0.99 -15.41 -12.49
N ASP A 25 -0.63 -16.70 -12.48
CA ASP A 25 -1.35 -17.78 -13.15
C ASP A 25 -2.44 -18.35 -12.21
N PHE A 26 -3.54 -17.61 -12.11
CA PHE A 26 -4.64 -17.96 -11.21
C PHE A 26 -5.27 -19.33 -11.50
N GLU A 27 -5.22 -19.77 -12.75
CA GLU A 27 -5.78 -21.07 -13.13
C GLU A 27 -4.93 -22.22 -12.58
N LYS A 28 -3.63 -22.21 -12.82
CA LYS A 28 -2.72 -23.22 -12.24
C LYS A 28 -2.75 -23.21 -10.71
N LEU A 29 -2.85 -22.02 -10.13
CA LEU A 29 -2.95 -21.88 -8.67
C LEU A 29 -4.22 -22.53 -8.15
N LYS A 30 -5.38 -22.24 -8.75
CA LYS A 30 -6.67 -22.87 -8.42
C LYS A 30 -6.62 -24.38 -8.54
N ASP A 31 -6.07 -24.91 -9.65
CA ASP A 31 -5.98 -26.36 -9.87
C ASP A 31 -5.11 -27.03 -8.81
N PHE A 32 -3.97 -26.44 -8.47
CA PHE A 32 -3.12 -26.93 -7.40
C PHE A 32 -3.84 -26.92 -6.03
N ILE A 33 -4.56 -25.85 -5.71
CA ILE A 33 -5.33 -25.72 -4.47
C ILE A 33 -6.37 -26.84 -4.35
N ILE A 34 -7.12 -27.09 -5.42
CA ILE A 34 -8.16 -28.13 -5.44
C ILE A 34 -7.55 -29.52 -5.35
N GLN A 35 -6.51 -29.83 -6.14
CA GLN A 35 -5.84 -31.14 -6.15
C GLN A 35 -5.22 -31.48 -4.78
N ASN A 36 -4.65 -30.51 -4.10
CA ASN A 36 -4.02 -30.71 -2.81
C ASN A 36 -4.96 -30.46 -1.62
N LYS A 37 -6.25 -30.24 -1.85
CA LYS A 37 -7.31 -30.03 -0.84
C LYS A 37 -6.90 -28.95 0.18
N ILE A 38 -6.42 -27.81 -0.30
CA ILE A 38 -5.99 -26.70 0.56
C ILE A 38 -7.23 -26.02 1.14
N ASP A 39 -7.33 -25.93 2.45
CA ASP A 39 -8.51 -25.43 3.16
C ASP A 39 -8.64 -23.92 3.17
N PHE A 40 -7.49 -23.21 3.13
CA PHE A 40 -7.46 -21.77 3.37
C PHE A 40 -6.24 -21.12 2.71
N ILE A 41 -6.43 -19.97 2.10
CA ILE A 41 -5.40 -19.19 1.41
C ILE A 41 -5.19 -17.87 2.13
N ILE A 42 -3.95 -17.45 2.29
CA ILE A 42 -3.56 -16.12 2.74
C ILE A 42 -2.75 -15.48 1.61
N VAL A 43 -3.21 -14.33 1.13
CA VAL A 43 -2.52 -13.58 0.07
C VAL A 43 -1.75 -12.44 0.74
N GLY A 44 -0.42 -12.54 0.77
CA GLY A 44 0.46 -11.54 1.38
C GLY A 44 0.82 -10.39 0.45
N PRO A 45 1.25 -10.65 -0.82
CA PRO A 45 1.70 -9.58 -1.73
C PRO A 45 0.53 -8.77 -2.29
N GLU A 46 0.79 -7.47 -2.55
CA GLU A 46 -0.24 -6.54 -3.03
C GLU A 46 -0.66 -6.83 -4.48
N LYS A 47 0.29 -7.19 -5.34
CA LYS A 47 0.03 -7.34 -6.78
C LYS A 47 -1.06 -8.37 -7.10
N PRO A 48 -1.05 -9.61 -6.61
CA PRO A 48 -2.12 -10.57 -6.87
C PRO A 48 -3.47 -10.11 -6.31
N LEU A 49 -3.50 -9.34 -5.23
CA LEU A 49 -4.72 -8.75 -4.68
C LEU A 49 -5.31 -7.72 -5.65
N VAL A 50 -4.48 -6.79 -6.13
CA VAL A 50 -4.87 -5.78 -7.13
C VAL A 50 -5.29 -6.41 -8.45
N ASP A 51 -4.65 -7.51 -8.85
CA ASP A 51 -5.01 -8.28 -10.04
C ASP A 51 -6.34 -9.04 -9.88
N GLY A 52 -6.81 -9.27 -8.63
CA GLY A 52 -8.14 -9.83 -8.32
C GLY A 52 -8.15 -11.32 -8.01
N ILE A 53 -7.07 -11.86 -7.45
CA ILE A 53 -6.98 -13.29 -7.07
C ILE A 53 -8.10 -13.71 -6.12
N VAL A 54 -8.49 -12.84 -5.16
CA VAL A 54 -9.56 -13.14 -4.20
C VAL A 54 -10.88 -13.36 -4.92
N ASP A 55 -11.27 -12.42 -5.79
CA ASP A 55 -12.49 -12.50 -6.59
C ASP A 55 -12.49 -13.73 -7.52
N TYR A 56 -11.31 -14.08 -8.05
CA TYR A 56 -11.17 -15.25 -8.89
C TYR A 56 -11.40 -16.55 -8.11
N LEU A 57 -10.70 -16.73 -6.98
CA LEU A 57 -10.76 -17.96 -6.17
C LEU A 57 -12.12 -18.16 -5.48
N GLN A 58 -12.79 -17.07 -5.07
CA GLN A 58 -14.11 -17.13 -4.46
C GLN A 58 -15.18 -17.72 -5.39
N LYS A 59 -15.05 -17.58 -6.71
CA LYS A 59 -15.94 -18.23 -7.69
C LYS A 59 -15.96 -19.76 -7.55
N PHE A 60 -14.86 -20.33 -7.05
CA PHE A 60 -14.70 -21.76 -6.80
C PHE A 60 -14.93 -22.14 -5.34
N LYS A 61 -15.53 -21.23 -4.52
CA LYS A 61 -15.79 -21.42 -3.09
C LYS A 61 -14.52 -21.71 -2.26
N ILE A 62 -13.36 -21.28 -2.73
CA ILE A 62 -12.10 -21.37 -2.00
C ILE A 62 -12.06 -20.25 -0.96
N LYS A 63 -11.73 -20.60 0.28
CA LYS A 63 -11.61 -19.63 1.38
C LYS A 63 -10.30 -18.85 1.24
N VAL A 64 -10.38 -17.55 1.08
CA VAL A 64 -9.23 -16.67 0.89
C VAL A 64 -9.26 -15.53 1.89
N PHE A 65 -8.16 -15.29 2.57
CA PHE A 65 -7.92 -14.08 3.35
C PHE A 65 -7.16 -13.06 2.51
N GLY A 66 -7.79 -11.93 2.29
CA GLY A 66 -7.29 -10.80 1.52
C GLY A 66 -8.45 -9.94 1.02
N PRO A 67 -8.21 -8.66 0.72
CA PRO A 67 -9.22 -7.78 0.12
C PRO A 67 -9.54 -8.21 -1.31
N ASN A 68 -10.78 -7.97 -1.74
CA ASN A 68 -11.16 -8.12 -3.13
C ASN A 68 -10.48 -7.07 -4.03
N LYS A 69 -10.63 -7.19 -5.34
CA LYS A 69 -9.97 -6.31 -6.32
C LYS A 69 -10.29 -4.83 -6.09
N ILE A 70 -11.52 -4.49 -5.72
CA ILE A 70 -11.92 -3.10 -5.49
C ILE A 70 -11.28 -2.55 -4.21
N ALA A 71 -11.33 -3.30 -3.11
CA ALA A 71 -10.70 -2.90 -1.86
C ALA A 71 -9.19 -2.81 -1.98
N SER A 72 -8.58 -3.67 -2.79
CA SER A 72 -7.14 -3.64 -3.06
C SER A 72 -6.67 -2.36 -3.75
N GLN A 73 -7.59 -1.57 -4.35
CA GLN A 73 -7.26 -0.26 -4.90
C GLN A 73 -6.82 0.75 -3.83
N LEU A 74 -7.13 0.52 -2.55
CA LEU A 74 -6.60 1.35 -1.47
C LEU A 74 -5.06 1.35 -1.43
N GLU A 75 -4.42 0.27 -1.84
CA GLU A 75 -2.97 0.18 -2.02
C GLU A 75 -2.58 0.30 -3.50
N GLY A 76 -3.38 -0.25 -4.40
CA GLY A 76 -3.11 -0.31 -5.84
C GLY A 76 -3.08 1.04 -6.55
N SER A 77 -3.82 2.04 -6.05
CA SER A 77 -3.84 3.40 -6.60
C SER A 77 -3.85 4.45 -5.50
N LYS A 78 -2.79 5.22 -5.44
CA LYS A 78 -2.68 6.35 -4.51
C LYS A 78 -3.75 7.41 -4.77
N ILE A 79 -4.07 7.62 -6.04
CA ILE A 79 -5.11 8.56 -6.47
C ILE A 79 -6.48 8.10 -6.02
N PHE A 80 -6.79 6.81 -6.16
CA PHE A 80 -8.04 6.23 -5.66
C PHE A 80 -8.19 6.50 -4.16
N THR A 81 -7.16 6.19 -3.39
CA THR A 81 -7.15 6.39 -1.92
C THR A 81 -7.29 7.86 -1.55
N LYS A 82 -6.60 8.77 -2.24
CA LYS A 82 -6.71 10.20 -1.99
C LYS A 82 -8.12 10.75 -2.25
N LYS A 83 -8.72 10.39 -3.39
CA LYS A 83 -10.10 10.77 -3.72
C LYS A 83 -11.10 10.21 -2.70
N LEU A 84 -10.87 8.99 -2.23
CA LEU A 84 -11.67 8.37 -1.19
C LEU A 84 -11.54 9.14 0.14
N CYS A 85 -10.32 9.44 0.57
CA CYS A 85 -10.06 10.24 1.77
C CYS A 85 -10.74 11.62 1.69
N GLU A 86 -10.66 12.31 0.56
CA GLU A 86 -11.30 13.60 0.34
C GLU A 86 -12.84 13.48 0.43
N LYS A 87 -13.43 12.52 -0.30
CA LYS A 87 -14.88 12.29 -0.33
C LYS A 87 -15.45 12.02 1.06
N TYR A 88 -14.74 11.26 1.88
CA TYR A 88 -15.23 10.80 3.19
C TYR A 88 -14.58 11.51 4.37
N LYS A 89 -13.84 12.59 4.09
CA LYS A 89 -13.17 13.43 5.10
C LYS A 89 -12.22 12.66 6.00
N ILE A 90 -11.57 11.61 5.47
CA ILE A 90 -10.52 10.88 6.16
C ILE A 90 -9.25 11.73 6.12
N PRO A 91 -8.59 11.99 7.27
CA PRO A 91 -7.38 12.80 7.31
C PRO A 91 -6.29 12.26 6.37
N THR A 92 -5.78 13.14 5.52
CA THR A 92 -4.67 12.86 4.60
C THR A 92 -3.94 14.15 4.26
N ALA A 93 -2.71 14.06 3.76
CA ALA A 93 -1.97 15.21 3.25
C ALA A 93 -2.75 15.92 2.14
N LYS A 94 -2.69 17.25 2.08
CA LYS A 94 -3.25 18.02 0.95
C LYS A 94 -2.58 17.59 -0.34
N PHE A 95 -3.33 17.52 -1.42
CA PHE A 95 -2.81 16.95 -2.66
C PHE A 95 -3.38 17.60 -3.91
N GLY A 96 -2.66 17.43 -5.01
CA GLY A 96 -3.13 17.72 -6.36
C GLY A 96 -2.83 16.54 -7.29
N ILE A 97 -3.73 16.28 -8.25
CA ILE A 97 -3.61 15.22 -9.25
C ILE A 97 -3.39 15.85 -10.60
N PHE A 98 -2.38 15.40 -11.33
CA PHE A 98 -1.96 15.98 -12.61
C PHE A 98 -1.79 14.91 -13.67
N SER A 99 -2.37 15.15 -14.85
CA SER A 99 -2.31 14.25 -16.01
C SER A 99 -1.29 14.66 -17.06
N ASN A 100 -0.57 15.75 -16.85
CA ASN A 100 0.51 16.19 -17.73
C ASN A 100 1.51 17.09 -17.01
N THR A 101 2.72 17.08 -17.54
CA THR A 101 3.88 17.83 -17.02
C THR A 101 3.58 19.33 -16.85
N LYS A 102 2.99 19.97 -17.85
CA LYS A 102 2.75 21.43 -17.84
C LYS A 102 1.89 21.88 -16.64
N LYS A 103 0.79 21.17 -16.37
CA LYS A 103 -0.09 21.49 -15.24
C LYS A 103 0.60 21.23 -13.91
N ALA A 104 1.36 20.13 -13.79
CA ALA A 104 2.12 19.81 -12.58
C ALA A 104 3.19 20.87 -12.29
N LEU A 105 3.98 21.27 -13.30
CA LEU A 105 5.00 22.33 -13.15
C LEU A 105 4.40 23.68 -12.79
N SER A 106 3.26 24.03 -13.38
CA SER A 106 2.56 25.29 -13.03
C SER A 106 2.08 25.29 -11.57
N PHE A 107 1.60 24.15 -11.08
CA PHE A 107 1.21 24.00 -9.67
C PHE A 107 2.40 24.15 -8.73
N LEU A 108 3.54 23.54 -9.06
CA LEU A 108 4.76 23.60 -8.26
C LEU A 108 5.30 25.01 -8.04
N GLN A 109 5.03 25.95 -8.96
CA GLN A 109 5.46 27.36 -8.83
C GLN A 109 4.85 28.07 -7.61
N ASN A 110 3.69 27.57 -7.12
CA ASN A 110 2.98 28.15 -5.99
C ASN A 110 3.03 27.28 -4.73
N CYS A 111 3.89 26.25 -4.71
CA CYS A 111 4.01 25.36 -3.58
C CYS A 111 5.08 25.82 -2.59
N ASN A 112 4.84 25.55 -1.31
CA ASN A 112 5.87 25.58 -0.28
C ASN A 112 6.64 24.26 -0.28
N PHE A 113 7.96 24.32 -0.11
CA PHE A 113 8.82 23.14 -0.03
C PHE A 113 9.20 22.84 1.42
N PRO A 114 9.51 21.56 1.77
CA PRO A 114 9.54 20.39 0.88
C PRO A 114 8.14 19.92 0.43
N ILE A 115 8.12 19.17 -0.68
CA ILE A 115 6.90 18.61 -1.27
C ILE A 115 7.12 17.15 -1.68
N VAL A 116 6.04 16.36 -1.72
CA VAL A 116 6.14 14.94 -2.08
C VAL A 116 5.46 14.70 -3.44
N ILE A 117 6.19 14.10 -4.36
CA ILE A 117 5.71 13.75 -5.69
C ILE A 117 5.68 12.23 -5.82
N LYS A 118 4.54 11.69 -6.25
CA LYS A 118 4.33 10.25 -6.30
C LYS A 118 3.78 9.82 -7.67
N ALA A 119 4.39 8.80 -8.24
CA ALA A 119 3.78 8.05 -9.34
C ALA A 119 2.55 7.28 -8.81
N ASP A 120 1.46 7.22 -9.58
CA ASP A 120 0.32 6.37 -9.25
C ASP A 120 0.63 4.89 -9.53
N GLY A 121 -0.04 3.99 -8.82
CA GLY A 121 0.13 2.55 -8.94
C GLY A 121 1.21 1.96 -8.03
N LEU A 122 1.42 0.64 -8.18
CA LEU A 122 2.39 -0.15 -7.42
C LEU A 122 3.81 0.06 -7.98
N ALA A 123 4.52 1.06 -7.50
CA ALA A 123 5.90 1.36 -7.90
C ALA A 123 6.95 0.74 -6.95
N ALA A 124 6.58 -0.23 -6.12
CA ALA A 124 7.43 -0.88 -5.12
C ALA A 124 8.21 0.13 -4.24
N GLY A 125 7.54 1.20 -3.83
CA GLY A 125 8.13 2.27 -3.02
C GLY A 125 9.12 3.19 -3.75
N LYS A 126 9.46 2.91 -5.02
CA LYS A 126 10.47 3.67 -5.78
C LYS A 126 9.92 4.92 -6.47
N GLY A 127 8.62 5.03 -6.63
CA GLY A 127 7.95 6.15 -7.31
C GLY A 127 7.59 7.31 -6.39
N VAL A 128 8.33 7.56 -5.32
CA VAL A 128 8.09 8.64 -4.35
C VAL A 128 9.33 9.51 -4.24
N TYR A 129 9.16 10.80 -4.47
CA TYR A 129 10.20 11.82 -4.35
C TYR A 129 9.82 12.83 -3.28
N ILE A 130 10.70 13.08 -2.34
CA ILE A 130 10.66 14.23 -1.45
C ILE A 130 11.59 15.27 -2.05
N SER A 131 11.06 16.43 -2.43
CA SER A 131 11.79 17.47 -3.14
C SER A 131 11.87 18.71 -2.27
N GLU A 132 13.08 19.18 -2.03
CA GLU A 132 13.38 20.31 -1.15
C GLU A 132 13.23 21.65 -1.88
N ASN A 133 13.14 21.65 -3.22
CA ASN A 133 13.06 22.84 -4.04
C ASN A 133 12.38 22.55 -5.38
N TYR A 134 12.04 23.63 -6.09
CA TYR A 134 11.39 23.56 -7.40
C TYR A 134 12.17 22.74 -8.44
N LYS A 135 13.49 22.86 -8.47
CA LYS A 135 14.34 22.17 -9.45
C LYS A 135 14.29 20.64 -9.29
N GLU A 136 14.36 20.18 -8.06
CA GLU A 136 14.20 18.75 -7.75
C GLU A 136 12.79 18.26 -8.09
N ALA A 137 11.78 19.02 -7.70
CA ALA A 137 10.39 18.68 -7.96
C ALA A 137 10.08 18.61 -9.46
N SER A 138 10.56 19.58 -10.24
CA SER A 138 10.39 19.59 -11.70
C SER A 138 10.98 18.34 -12.35
N LYS A 139 12.22 18.00 -11.95
CA LYS A 139 12.89 16.80 -12.43
C LYS A 139 12.12 15.52 -12.08
N ALA A 140 11.58 15.42 -10.87
CA ALA A 140 10.76 14.28 -10.44
C ALA A 140 9.48 14.15 -11.28
N VAL A 141 8.81 15.26 -11.59
CA VAL A 141 7.62 15.29 -12.47
C VAL A 141 7.97 14.78 -13.88
N GLU A 142 9.06 15.28 -14.45
CA GLU A 142 9.53 14.87 -15.78
C GLU A 142 9.87 13.37 -15.81
N GLU A 143 10.68 12.88 -14.86
CA GLU A 143 11.06 11.46 -14.77
C GLU A 143 9.85 10.51 -14.67
N ILE A 144 8.79 10.92 -13.94
CA ILE A 144 7.57 10.12 -13.81
C ILE A 144 6.82 10.07 -15.15
N PHE A 145 6.59 11.22 -15.80
CA PHE A 145 5.86 11.24 -17.07
C PHE A 145 6.66 10.65 -18.24
N ASP A 146 8.00 10.67 -18.19
CA ASP A 146 8.89 9.99 -19.13
C ASP A 146 8.90 8.46 -18.95
N GLY A 147 8.17 7.95 -17.96
CA GLY A 147 7.94 6.52 -17.79
C GLY A 147 8.98 5.77 -16.98
N LYS A 148 9.78 6.44 -16.14
CA LYS A 148 10.79 5.80 -15.27
C LYS A 148 10.22 4.67 -14.40
N PHE A 149 8.94 4.73 -14.06
CA PHE A 149 8.21 3.72 -13.27
C PHE A 149 7.11 3.02 -14.07
N GLY A 150 7.21 3.03 -15.40
CA GLY A 150 6.17 2.63 -16.32
C GLY A 150 5.35 3.81 -16.82
N LYS A 151 4.42 3.55 -17.76
CA LYS A 151 3.56 4.61 -18.32
C LYS A 151 2.68 5.21 -17.22
N ALA A 152 2.94 6.47 -16.89
CA ALA A 152 2.15 7.21 -15.92
C ALA A 152 1.06 8.04 -16.65
N GLU A 153 -0.20 7.74 -16.37
CA GLU A 153 -1.32 8.58 -16.84
C GLU A 153 -1.52 9.80 -15.95
N ASN A 154 -1.19 9.65 -14.68
CA ASN A 154 -1.30 10.69 -13.67
C ASN A 154 -0.15 10.61 -12.67
N LEU A 155 0.13 11.72 -12.02
CA LEU A 155 0.96 11.79 -10.82
C LEU A 155 0.24 12.55 -9.72
N LEU A 156 0.70 12.36 -8.50
CA LEU A 156 0.20 12.98 -7.28
C LEU A 156 1.28 13.91 -6.71
N ILE A 157 0.90 15.14 -6.37
CA ILE A 157 1.75 16.07 -5.62
C ILE A 157 1.07 16.31 -4.27
N GLU A 158 1.81 16.13 -3.19
CA GLU A 158 1.31 16.21 -1.82
C GLU A 158 2.16 17.17 -0.97
N GLU A 159 1.53 17.81 0.01
CA GLU A 159 2.29 18.48 1.06
C GLU A 159 3.16 17.47 1.81
N PHE A 160 4.34 17.90 2.21
CA PHE A 160 5.18 17.12 3.10
C PHE A 160 4.65 17.20 4.53
N LEU A 161 4.36 16.05 5.11
CA LEU A 161 3.96 15.96 6.53
C LEU A 161 5.21 15.77 7.38
N ASN A 162 5.49 16.73 8.24
CA ASN A 162 6.57 16.63 9.20
C ASN A 162 6.09 15.87 10.45
N GLY A 163 6.83 14.85 10.86
CA GLY A 163 6.50 14.03 12.02
C GLY A 163 7.11 12.64 11.94
N GLU A 164 6.85 11.85 12.97
CA GLU A 164 7.27 10.46 13.01
C GLU A 164 6.17 9.57 12.41
N GLU A 165 6.59 8.60 11.62
CA GLU A 165 5.70 7.63 10.98
C GLU A 165 5.46 6.43 11.92
N MET A 166 4.22 5.98 11.97
CA MET A 166 3.81 4.79 12.70
C MET A 166 2.85 3.96 11.85
N SER A 167 3.11 2.68 11.74
CA SER A 167 2.16 1.72 11.22
C SER A 167 1.14 1.32 12.28
N PHE A 168 -0.13 1.39 11.95
CA PHE A 168 -1.25 0.96 12.80
C PHE A 168 -1.99 -0.17 12.09
N PHE A 169 -1.99 -1.36 12.68
CA PHE A 169 -2.55 -2.56 12.07
C PHE A 169 -3.88 -2.95 12.66
N ILE A 170 -4.81 -3.30 11.79
CA ILE A 170 -6.07 -3.95 12.14
C ILE A 170 -6.21 -5.24 11.35
N ILE A 171 -6.99 -6.16 11.89
CA ILE A 171 -7.52 -7.32 11.17
C ILE A 171 -9.03 -7.14 11.05
N SER A 172 -9.58 -7.36 9.86
CA SER A 172 -11.01 -7.20 9.61
C SER A 172 -11.55 -8.35 8.75
N ASP A 173 -12.79 -8.74 9.05
CA ASP A 173 -13.58 -9.69 8.26
C ASP A 173 -14.57 -8.98 7.29
N GLY A 174 -14.46 -7.66 7.18
CA GLY A 174 -15.37 -6.80 6.40
C GLY A 174 -16.59 -6.31 7.19
N GLN A 175 -16.89 -6.86 8.34
CA GLN A 175 -18.02 -6.43 9.22
C GLN A 175 -17.52 -5.88 10.55
N SER A 176 -16.51 -6.52 11.09
CA SER A 176 -15.87 -6.15 12.34
C SER A 176 -14.37 -6.01 12.15
N TYR A 177 -13.69 -5.42 13.12
CA TYR A 177 -12.25 -5.34 13.12
C TYR A 177 -11.70 -5.48 14.54
N LYS A 178 -10.44 -5.87 14.62
CA LYS A 178 -9.66 -5.82 15.85
C LYS A 178 -8.32 -5.15 15.61
N MET A 179 -7.88 -4.35 16.56
CA MET A 179 -6.53 -3.83 16.56
C MET A 179 -5.56 -5.01 16.68
N PHE A 180 -4.60 -5.07 15.75
CA PHE A 180 -3.58 -6.12 15.70
C PHE A 180 -2.25 -5.67 16.28
N GLY A 181 -1.97 -4.37 16.25
CA GLY A 181 -0.78 -3.77 16.85
C GLY A 181 -0.32 -2.51 16.13
N THR A 182 0.83 -2.03 16.54
CA THR A 182 1.53 -0.90 15.93
C THR A 182 2.99 -1.25 15.71
N ALA A 183 3.64 -0.62 14.75
CA ALA A 183 5.09 -0.75 14.54
C ALA A 183 5.67 0.57 14.00
N GLN A 184 6.97 0.73 14.15
CA GLN A 184 7.76 1.74 13.45
C GLN A 184 8.92 1.06 12.75
N ASP A 185 9.16 1.43 11.51
CA ASP A 185 10.31 0.98 10.74
C ASP A 185 11.33 2.11 10.56
N HIS A 186 12.58 1.71 10.45
CA HIS A 186 13.70 2.60 10.18
C HIS A 186 13.92 2.64 8.67
N LYS A 187 13.32 3.62 8.01
CA LYS A 187 13.33 3.73 6.53
C LYS A 187 14.56 4.43 5.97
N ARG A 188 15.18 5.32 6.73
CA ARG A 188 16.31 6.10 6.27
C ARG A 188 17.61 5.32 6.37
N VAL A 189 18.50 5.55 5.41
CA VAL A 189 19.77 4.81 5.29
C VAL A 189 20.82 5.21 6.31
N PHE A 190 20.75 6.43 6.85
CA PHE A 190 21.74 6.96 7.79
C PHE A 190 21.17 7.16 9.20
N GLU A 191 22.05 7.25 10.17
CA GLU A 191 21.76 7.55 11.56
C GLU A 191 20.99 8.87 11.71
N GLY A 192 20.16 9.00 12.75
CA GLY A 192 19.34 10.20 12.98
C GLY A 192 18.20 10.39 11.98
N ASP A 193 17.70 9.31 11.37
CA ASP A 193 16.62 9.33 10.38
C ASP A 193 16.96 10.23 9.17
N GLN A 194 18.14 10.08 8.62
CA GLN A 194 18.66 10.88 7.52
C GLN A 194 18.91 10.04 6.25
N GLY A 195 19.05 10.75 5.12
CA GLY A 195 19.36 10.15 3.84
C GLY A 195 18.12 9.66 3.07
N LYS A 196 18.36 8.78 2.09
CA LYS A 196 17.31 8.25 1.21
C LYS A 196 16.48 7.17 1.92
N ASN A 197 15.22 7.04 1.54
CA ASN A 197 14.38 5.93 1.96
C ASN A 197 14.92 4.60 1.41
N THR A 198 14.83 3.57 2.25
CA THR A 198 15.14 2.16 1.93
C THR A 198 13.87 1.32 2.00
N GLY A 199 13.98 0.03 1.74
CA GLY A 199 12.90 -0.94 2.00
C GLY A 199 12.69 -1.28 3.49
N GLY A 200 13.47 -0.62 4.38
CA GLY A 200 13.49 -0.85 5.82
C GLY A 200 14.83 -1.40 6.30
N MET A 201 15.40 -0.76 7.33
CA MET A 201 16.67 -1.13 7.97
C MET A 201 16.44 -1.92 9.27
N GLY A 202 15.19 -2.11 9.64
CA GLY A 202 14.73 -2.76 10.85
C GLY A 202 13.40 -2.15 11.28
N ALA A 203 12.71 -2.84 12.19
CA ALA A 203 11.45 -2.37 12.75
C ALA A 203 11.32 -2.81 14.19
N TYR A 204 10.49 -2.10 14.95
CA TYR A 204 10.11 -2.52 16.30
C TYR A 204 8.60 -2.39 16.52
N SER A 205 8.08 -3.22 17.40
CA SER A 205 6.68 -3.28 17.79
C SER A 205 6.60 -3.57 19.31
N PRO A 206 5.67 -2.94 20.04
CA PRO A 206 4.80 -1.85 19.61
C PRO A 206 5.55 -0.53 19.41
N SER A 207 4.94 0.40 18.65
CA SER A 207 5.48 1.76 18.49
C SER A 207 5.46 2.53 19.82
N ARG A 208 6.51 3.30 20.11
CA ARG A 208 6.57 4.20 21.27
C ARG A 208 5.57 5.36 21.21
N LEU A 209 5.07 5.67 20.04
CA LEU A 209 4.05 6.70 19.83
C LEU A 209 2.66 6.23 20.24
N GLN A 210 2.47 4.94 20.43
CA GLN A 210 1.18 4.38 20.78
C GLN A 210 0.70 4.90 22.15
N SER A 211 -0.55 5.36 22.16
CA SER A 211 -1.29 5.70 23.39
C SER A 211 -2.77 5.47 23.13
N ASP A 212 -3.56 5.25 24.21
CA ASP A 212 -5.00 5.03 24.07
C ASP A 212 -5.69 6.20 23.38
N ARG A 213 -5.29 7.44 23.68
CA ARG A 213 -5.81 8.65 23.03
C ARG A 213 -5.52 8.66 21.53
N LEU A 214 -4.30 8.31 21.12
CA LEU A 214 -3.92 8.28 19.69
C LEU A 214 -4.63 7.13 18.99
N ASN A 215 -4.67 5.95 19.59
CA ASN A 215 -5.39 4.79 19.06
C ASN A 215 -6.86 5.13 18.79
N GLN A 216 -7.55 5.74 19.77
CA GLN A 216 -8.95 6.12 19.61
C GLN A 216 -9.13 7.18 18.51
N LYS A 217 -8.21 8.13 18.40
CA LYS A 217 -8.23 9.12 17.32
C LYS A 217 -8.07 8.45 15.94
N ILE A 218 -7.14 7.52 15.79
CA ILE A 218 -6.93 6.77 14.54
C ILE A 218 -8.18 5.95 14.21
N ILE A 219 -8.71 5.23 15.19
CA ILE A 219 -9.91 4.43 15.02
C ILE A 219 -11.07 5.28 14.51
N ASN A 220 -11.40 6.35 15.20
CA ASN A 220 -12.57 7.18 14.89
C ASN A 220 -12.43 7.95 13.56
N SER A 221 -11.24 8.44 13.24
CA SER A 221 -11.05 9.33 12.09
C SER A 221 -10.52 8.64 10.82
N ILE A 222 -9.96 7.44 10.94
CA ILE A 222 -9.38 6.72 9.81
C ILE A 222 -10.02 5.34 9.64
N ILE A 223 -9.95 4.49 10.68
CA ILE A 223 -10.33 3.08 10.54
C ILE A 223 -11.82 2.92 10.30
N GLU A 224 -12.66 3.45 11.20
CA GLU A 224 -14.11 3.31 11.06
C GLU A 224 -14.67 3.95 9.78
N PRO A 225 -14.28 5.18 9.39
CA PRO A 225 -14.70 5.71 8.10
C PRO A 225 -14.28 4.83 6.93
N THR A 226 -13.05 4.30 6.94
CA THR A 226 -12.54 3.43 5.86
C THR A 226 -13.32 2.11 5.78
N LEU A 227 -13.58 1.45 6.92
CA LEU A 227 -14.33 0.19 6.96
C LEU A 227 -15.80 0.36 6.58
N LYS A 228 -16.45 1.45 6.99
CA LYS A 228 -17.83 1.77 6.56
C LYS A 228 -17.93 1.88 5.04
N LEU A 229 -16.88 2.35 4.37
CA LEU A 229 -16.80 2.41 2.91
C LEU A 229 -16.60 1.05 2.28
N SER A 230 -15.74 0.26 2.86
CA SER A 230 -15.50 -1.13 2.49
C SER A 230 -16.81 -1.94 2.51
N LEU A 231 -17.66 -1.73 3.52
CA LEU A 231 -18.97 -2.38 3.65
C LEU A 231 -20.02 -1.96 2.60
N ILE A 232 -19.89 -0.75 2.01
CA ILE A 232 -20.85 -0.25 1.01
C ILE A 232 -20.47 -0.69 -0.42
N HIS A 233 -19.17 -0.94 -0.66
CA HIS A 233 -18.63 -1.22 -2.00
C HIS A 233 -17.96 -2.59 -2.13
N ILE A 234 -17.89 -3.34 -1.04
CA ILE A 234 -17.32 -4.68 -0.96
C ILE A 234 -18.34 -5.68 -0.46
#